data_dd0514994a5b60037cfc9cdc99703c57
#
_entry.id   dd0514994a5b60037cfc9cdc99703c57
#
_cell.length_a   1.000
_cell.length_b   1.000
_cell.length_c   1.000
_cell.angle_alpha   90.00
_cell.angle_beta   90.00
_cell.angle_gamma   90.00
#
_symmetry.space_group_name_H-M   'P 1'
#
loop_
_entity.id
_entity.type
_entity.pdbx_description
1 polymer ?
#
loop_
_entity_poly.entity_id
_entity_poly.type
_entity_poly.pdbx_seq_one_letter_code
_entity_poly.pdbx_strand_id
1 'polypeptide(L)'
;MIRRMTRISNQYGAVNLSQGFPDFEPPKEILERLAQVTKEDFHQYATTWGSQNFRDAVAAKQKHFMGYDIDPNSEIVVTCGSTEAMMAAMLSVTNPGDKVIVFSPFYENYGADAILSGAEPIYVPLVPPEYSFDADVLEAAFRQHPKALILCNPSNPCGKVFTREELQIIADLAEKYDTYVITDEVYEHILYAPNRHVYFSTLPGMRKRTICCSSLSKTYSITGWRLGYVIAPPEITDRVKKVHDFLTVGAAAPLQEAAVVGLKFGDDYYKWLQDKYTHMRKLFLDGLDRIGIQHNVPQGAYYVMVDVSEFGYESDLRLCEALAEHVGVGAVPGSSFFREPQNRYIRLHFAKQDATLNAALERLQDIRKKLPKA
;
A
#
# COMPACT_ATOMS: atom_id res chain seq x y z
N MET A 1 -6.68 5.54 -12.56
CA MET A 1 -6.54 4.48 -13.59
C MET A 1 -7.08 3.13 -13.15
N ILE A 2 -6.75 2.62 -11.98
CA ILE A 2 -7.13 1.29 -11.45
C ILE A 2 -8.63 1.00 -11.60
N ARG A 3 -9.51 1.93 -11.20
CA ARG A 3 -10.99 1.77 -11.32
C ARG A 3 -11.48 1.67 -12.77
N ARG A 4 -10.79 2.33 -13.72
CA ARG A 4 -11.09 2.20 -15.16
C ARG A 4 -10.81 0.77 -15.62
N MET A 5 -9.66 0.22 -15.27
CA MET A 5 -9.27 -1.14 -15.66
C MET A 5 -10.16 -2.21 -15.02
N THR A 6 -10.66 -1.99 -13.80
CA THR A 6 -11.68 -2.88 -13.20
C THR A 6 -12.97 -2.90 -14.02
N ARG A 7 -13.46 -1.74 -14.48
CA ARG A 7 -14.68 -1.69 -15.32
C ARG A 7 -14.45 -2.40 -16.66
N ILE A 8 -13.31 -2.21 -17.28
CA ILE A 8 -12.93 -2.88 -18.54
C ILE A 8 -12.83 -4.39 -18.33
N SER A 9 -12.20 -4.84 -17.25
CA SER A 9 -12.12 -6.27 -16.92
C SER A 9 -13.53 -6.89 -16.78
N ASN A 10 -14.43 -6.21 -16.09
CA ASN A 10 -15.81 -6.67 -15.93
C ASN A 10 -16.58 -6.70 -17.26
N GLN A 11 -16.38 -5.70 -18.13
CA GLN A 11 -17.02 -5.62 -19.45
C GLN A 11 -16.70 -6.83 -20.33
N TYR A 12 -15.46 -7.32 -20.28
CA TYR A 12 -15.00 -8.43 -21.12
C TYR A 12 -14.97 -9.78 -20.38
N GLY A 13 -15.45 -9.86 -19.14
CA GLY A 13 -15.39 -11.09 -18.33
C GLY A 13 -13.93 -11.54 -18.10
N ALA A 14 -13.00 -10.60 -18.05
CA ALA A 14 -11.59 -10.86 -17.81
C ALA A 14 -11.33 -11.20 -16.34
N VAL A 15 -10.35 -12.08 -16.09
CA VAL A 15 -9.82 -12.29 -14.73
C VAL A 15 -9.20 -10.99 -14.26
N ASN A 16 -9.80 -10.35 -13.25
CA ASN A 16 -9.37 -9.03 -12.79
C ASN A 16 -8.14 -9.12 -11.88
N LEU A 17 -6.95 -8.90 -12.47
CA LEU A 17 -5.69 -8.74 -11.74
C LEU A 17 -5.24 -7.27 -11.69
N SER A 18 -6.15 -6.32 -11.95
CA SER A 18 -5.86 -4.88 -11.94
C SER A 18 -6.01 -4.26 -10.55
N GLN A 19 -7.16 -4.39 -9.91
CA GLN A 19 -7.42 -3.80 -8.60
C GLN A 19 -7.00 -4.76 -7.48
N GLY A 20 -6.04 -4.33 -6.68
CA GLY A 20 -5.44 -5.13 -5.63
C GLY A 20 -6.34 -5.34 -4.41
N PHE A 21 -7.22 -6.33 -4.50
CA PHE A 21 -7.96 -6.87 -3.36
C PHE A 21 -8.08 -8.40 -3.47
N PRO A 22 -8.04 -9.11 -2.33
CA PRO A 22 -8.17 -10.56 -2.31
C PRO A 22 -9.58 -11.03 -2.71
N ASP A 23 -9.69 -12.24 -3.28
CA ASP A 23 -10.94 -12.95 -3.57
C ASP A 23 -11.20 -14.11 -2.59
N PHE A 24 -10.60 -14.03 -1.41
CA PHE A 24 -10.82 -14.95 -0.30
C PHE A 24 -11.34 -14.20 0.92
N GLU A 25 -12.07 -14.92 1.77
CA GLU A 25 -12.77 -14.38 2.92
C GLU A 25 -11.80 -13.83 4.00
N PRO A 26 -12.25 -12.84 4.77
CA PRO A 26 -11.59 -12.40 5.99
C PRO A 26 -11.51 -13.55 7.03
N PRO A 27 -10.69 -13.41 8.08
CA PRO A 27 -10.69 -14.33 9.21
C PRO A 27 -12.09 -14.49 9.81
N LYS A 28 -12.47 -15.75 10.04
CA LYS A 28 -13.80 -16.11 10.53
C LYS A 28 -14.15 -15.44 11.85
N GLU A 29 -13.16 -15.33 12.74
CA GLU A 29 -13.29 -14.73 14.07
C GLU A 29 -13.73 -13.24 13.99
N ILE A 30 -13.23 -12.52 12.98
CA ILE A 30 -13.61 -11.12 12.74
C ILE A 30 -15.06 -11.04 12.25
N LEU A 31 -15.47 -11.94 11.35
CA LEU A 31 -16.85 -11.98 10.84
C LEU A 31 -17.83 -12.38 11.93
N GLU A 32 -17.49 -13.36 12.77
CA GLU A 32 -18.31 -13.79 13.91
C GLU A 32 -18.45 -12.66 14.94
N ARG A 33 -17.36 -11.91 15.22
CA ARG A 33 -17.43 -10.75 16.10
C ARG A 33 -18.31 -9.66 15.52
N LEU A 34 -18.25 -9.38 14.23
CA LEU A 34 -19.15 -8.41 13.58
C LEU A 34 -20.62 -8.80 13.78
N ALA A 35 -20.95 -10.08 13.59
CA ALA A 35 -22.32 -10.57 13.79
C ALA A 35 -22.80 -10.41 15.24
N GLN A 36 -21.91 -10.43 16.22
CA GLN A 36 -22.22 -10.11 17.63
C GLN A 36 -22.41 -8.61 17.84
N VAL A 37 -21.45 -7.81 17.36
CA VAL A 37 -21.43 -6.34 17.50
C VAL A 37 -22.72 -5.70 16.96
N THR A 38 -23.32 -6.25 15.91
CA THR A 38 -24.59 -5.75 15.36
C THR A 38 -25.78 -5.84 16.34
N LYS A 39 -25.64 -6.58 17.45
CA LYS A 39 -26.65 -6.74 18.50
C LYS A 39 -26.27 -6.02 19.79
N GLU A 40 -25.11 -5.38 19.83
CA GLU A 40 -24.57 -4.64 20.97
C GLU A 40 -24.73 -3.12 20.74
N ASP A 41 -24.44 -2.32 21.74
CA ASP A 41 -24.61 -0.86 21.69
C ASP A 41 -23.37 -0.14 21.11
N PHE A 42 -23.08 -0.40 19.82
CA PHE A 42 -21.98 0.26 19.07
C PHE A 42 -22.48 1.02 17.84
N HIS A 43 -23.74 1.47 17.82
CA HIS A 43 -24.35 2.08 16.64
C HIS A 43 -24.17 3.60 16.55
N GLN A 44 -23.75 4.23 17.63
CA GLN A 44 -23.51 5.66 17.67
C GLN A 44 -22.04 5.99 17.39
N TYR A 45 -21.71 7.26 17.29
CA TYR A 45 -20.34 7.71 17.08
C TYR A 45 -19.40 7.16 18.15
N ALA A 46 -18.30 6.59 17.74
CA ALA A 46 -17.15 6.44 18.61
C ALA A 46 -16.50 7.82 18.87
N THR A 47 -15.54 7.88 19.78
CA THR A 47 -14.63 9.03 19.84
C THR A 47 -14.07 9.30 18.44
N THR A 48 -14.07 10.57 18.01
CA THR A 48 -13.67 10.96 16.64
C THR A 48 -12.37 10.29 16.19
N TRP A 49 -11.33 10.32 16.99
CA TRP A 49 -10.04 9.71 16.68
C TRP A 49 -9.96 8.20 16.98
N GLY A 50 -11.11 7.54 17.15
CA GLY A 50 -11.24 6.09 17.26
C GLY A 50 -11.70 5.60 18.64
N SER A 51 -12.37 4.45 18.66
CA SER A 51 -12.80 3.79 19.89
C SER A 51 -11.58 3.40 20.75
N GLN A 52 -11.74 3.43 22.08
CA GLN A 52 -10.65 3.08 23.01
C GLN A 52 -10.15 1.67 22.77
N ASN A 53 -11.07 0.69 22.69
CA ASN A 53 -10.71 -0.72 22.46
C ASN A 53 -9.84 -0.91 21.21
N PHE A 54 -10.17 -0.20 20.13
CA PHE A 54 -9.42 -0.30 18.88
C PHE A 54 -8.03 0.33 19.01
N ARG A 55 -7.93 1.53 19.60
CA ARG A 55 -6.64 2.21 19.82
C ARG A 55 -5.72 1.42 20.75
N ASP A 56 -6.25 0.84 21.81
CA ASP A 56 -5.50 -0.02 22.74
C ASP A 56 -4.97 -1.27 22.02
N ALA A 57 -5.80 -1.88 21.15
CA ALA A 57 -5.40 -3.05 20.38
C ALA A 57 -4.34 -2.71 19.33
N VAL A 58 -4.44 -1.56 18.65
CA VAL A 58 -3.40 -1.07 17.73
C VAL A 58 -2.10 -0.82 18.48
N ALA A 59 -2.15 -0.14 19.64
CA ALA A 59 -0.96 0.14 20.46
C ALA A 59 -0.27 -1.15 20.90
N ALA A 60 -1.02 -2.14 21.37
CA ALA A 60 -0.48 -3.43 21.78
C ALA A 60 0.16 -4.21 20.61
N LYS A 61 -0.55 -4.28 19.44
CA LYS A 61 -0.02 -4.92 18.23
C LYS A 61 1.28 -4.24 17.78
N GLN A 62 1.27 -2.92 17.66
CA GLN A 62 2.41 -2.20 17.11
C GLN A 62 3.58 -2.13 18.10
N LYS A 63 3.33 -2.12 19.39
CA LYS A 63 4.41 -2.34 20.40
C LYS A 63 5.12 -3.66 20.18
N HIS A 64 4.40 -4.75 19.89
CA HIS A 64 4.99 -6.06 19.62
C HIS A 64 5.94 -6.01 18.40
N PHE A 65 5.53 -5.35 17.31
CA PHE A 65 6.32 -5.31 16.07
C PHE A 65 7.37 -4.19 16.03
N MET A 66 7.08 -3.02 16.58
CA MET A 66 8.00 -1.85 16.58
C MET A 66 8.96 -1.88 17.77
N GLY A 67 8.63 -2.58 18.87
CA GLY A 67 9.50 -2.73 20.03
C GLY A 67 9.53 -1.53 20.97
N TYR A 68 8.59 -0.59 20.88
CA TYR A 68 8.48 0.55 21.79
C TYR A 68 7.01 0.81 22.20
N ASP A 69 6.84 1.46 23.36
CA ASP A 69 5.51 1.83 23.85
C ASP A 69 4.88 2.95 23.01
N ILE A 70 3.58 2.78 22.73
CA ILE A 70 2.75 3.75 22.01
C ILE A 70 1.58 4.10 22.91
N ASP A 71 1.38 5.39 23.21
CA ASP A 71 0.23 5.84 23.98
C ASP A 71 -1.02 5.89 23.09
N PRO A 72 -2.02 5.01 23.34
CA PRO A 72 -3.23 4.97 22.51
C PRO A 72 -4.07 6.26 22.59
N ASN A 73 -3.85 7.11 23.59
CA ASN A 73 -4.63 8.33 23.77
C ASN A 73 -4.05 9.54 23.05
N SER A 74 -2.73 9.58 22.91
CA SER A 74 -2.03 10.74 22.35
C SER A 74 -1.33 10.46 21.02
N GLU A 75 -0.96 9.20 20.72
CA GLU A 75 -0.14 8.86 19.55
C GLU A 75 -0.92 8.12 18.44
N ILE A 76 -2.22 7.83 18.61
CA ILE A 76 -3.02 7.07 17.60
C ILE A 76 -4.25 7.86 17.17
N VAL A 77 -4.49 7.87 15.85
CA VAL A 77 -5.73 8.34 15.23
C VAL A 77 -6.25 7.26 14.29
N VAL A 78 -7.47 6.79 14.52
CA VAL A 78 -8.16 5.83 13.63
C VAL A 78 -8.78 6.58 12.47
N THR A 79 -8.65 6.05 11.25
CA THR A 79 -9.08 6.70 10.01
C THR A 79 -9.93 5.78 9.14
N CYS A 80 -10.63 6.35 8.17
CA CYS A 80 -11.41 5.60 7.17
C CYS A 80 -10.48 4.97 6.11
N GLY A 81 -9.61 4.06 6.55
CA GLY A 81 -8.57 3.41 5.77
C GLY A 81 -7.31 4.25 5.64
N SER A 82 -6.24 3.64 5.09
CA SER A 82 -4.96 4.33 4.90
C SER A 82 -5.03 5.49 3.91
N THR A 83 -5.97 5.49 2.98
CA THR A 83 -6.17 6.62 2.05
C THR A 83 -6.46 7.91 2.80
N GLU A 84 -7.34 7.87 3.81
CA GLU A 84 -7.56 9.02 4.67
C GLU A 84 -6.37 9.29 5.58
N ALA A 85 -5.74 8.25 6.13
CA ALA A 85 -4.55 8.40 6.97
C ALA A 85 -3.45 9.20 6.27
N MET A 86 -3.15 8.86 5.00
CA MET A 86 -2.15 9.55 4.19
C MET A 86 -2.54 11.01 3.94
N MET A 87 -3.80 11.26 3.56
CA MET A 87 -4.29 12.63 3.30
C MET A 87 -4.29 13.48 4.57
N ALA A 88 -4.75 12.91 5.69
CA ALA A 88 -4.75 13.61 6.98
C ALA A 88 -3.32 13.90 7.47
N ALA A 89 -2.39 12.96 7.27
CA ALA A 89 -0.97 13.16 7.56
C ALA A 89 -0.40 14.31 6.71
N MET A 90 -0.65 14.32 5.39
CA MET A 90 -0.21 15.39 4.49
C MET A 90 -0.74 16.76 4.94
N LEU A 91 -2.04 16.88 5.13
CA LEU A 91 -2.68 18.14 5.54
C LEU A 91 -2.24 18.63 6.95
N SER A 92 -1.75 17.72 7.80
CA SER A 92 -1.29 18.06 9.14
C SER A 92 0.11 18.66 9.18
N VAL A 93 0.95 18.41 8.16
CA VAL A 93 2.36 18.83 8.18
C VAL A 93 2.77 19.71 7.00
N THR A 94 1.95 19.82 5.95
CA THR A 94 2.24 20.65 4.78
C THR A 94 1.35 21.89 4.71
N ASN A 95 1.88 22.94 4.10
CA ASN A 95 1.16 24.15 3.69
C ASN A 95 1.21 24.28 2.15
N PRO A 96 0.33 25.08 1.54
CA PRO A 96 0.45 25.39 0.12
C PRO A 96 1.83 25.94 -0.25
N GLY A 97 2.45 25.36 -1.29
CA GLY A 97 3.79 25.70 -1.76
C GLY A 97 4.93 24.90 -1.10
N ASP A 98 4.64 24.12 -0.05
CA ASP A 98 5.65 23.18 0.48
C ASP A 98 5.97 22.08 -0.53
N LYS A 99 7.19 21.56 -0.48
CA LYS A 99 7.62 20.45 -1.35
C LYS A 99 7.53 19.12 -0.64
N VAL A 100 7.21 18.06 -1.39
CA VAL A 100 7.09 16.68 -0.87
C VAL A 100 7.82 15.73 -1.81
N ILE A 101 8.75 14.92 -1.26
CA ILE A 101 9.41 13.87 -2.03
C ILE A 101 8.48 12.66 -2.17
N VAL A 102 8.36 12.16 -3.41
CA VAL A 102 7.62 10.95 -3.76
C VAL A 102 8.52 10.07 -4.62
N PHE A 103 8.76 8.82 -4.21
CA PHE A 103 9.48 7.87 -5.06
C PHE A 103 8.63 7.47 -6.28
N SER A 104 9.25 7.33 -7.45
CA SER A 104 8.61 6.87 -8.70
C SER A 104 9.23 5.53 -9.13
N PRO A 105 8.46 4.44 -9.29
CA PRO A 105 7.00 4.39 -9.32
C PRO A 105 6.34 4.51 -7.93
N PHE A 106 5.08 4.97 -7.92
CA PHE A 106 4.30 5.26 -6.71
C PHE A 106 2.85 4.82 -6.85
N TYR A 107 2.17 4.60 -5.74
CA TYR A 107 0.72 4.45 -5.73
C TYR A 107 0.04 5.78 -6.10
N GLU A 108 -0.97 5.73 -6.98
CA GLU A 108 -1.63 6.91 -7.58
C GLU A 108 -1.98 8.02 -6.57
N ASN A 109 -2.28 7.67 -5.33
CA ASN A 109 -2.71 8.63 -4.32
C ASN A 109 -1.60 9.58 -3.88
N TYR A 110 -0.32 9.17 -3.84
CA TYR A 110 0.72 9.99 -3.20
C TYR A 110 0.96 11.31 -3.90
N GLY A 111 1.00 11.29 -5.24
CA GLY A 111 1.06 12.54 -6.01
C GLY A 111 -0.21 13.38 -5.87
N ALA A 112 -1.37 12.72 -5.82
CA ALA A 112 -2.66 13.38 -5.60
C ALA A 112 -2.76 13.99 -4.20
N ASP A 113 -2.31 13.29 -3.16
CA ASP A 113 -2.32 13.78 -1.77
C ASP A 113 -1.44 15.03 -1.65
N ALA A 114 -0.26 15.05 -2.28
CA ALA A 114 0.60 16.23 -2.34
C ALA A 114 -0.10 17.41 -3.01
N ILE A 115 -0.67 17.21 -4.21
CA ILE A 115 -1.36 18.28 -4.96
C ILE A 115 -2.60 18.79 -4.22
N LEU A 116 -3.41 17.89 -3.65
CA LEU A 116 -4.62 18.26 -2.92
C LEU A 116 -4.33 19.00 -1.62
N SER A 117 -3.17 18.75 -1.00
CA SER A 117 -2.69 19.54 0.16
C SER A 117 -2.07 20.89 -0.23
N GLY A 118 -1.99 21.20 -1.52
CA GLY A 118 -1.34 22.39 -2.04
C GLY A 118 0.18 22.30 -2.12
N ALA A 119 0.75 21.13 -1.86
CA ALA A 119 2.19 20.91 -1.95
C ALA A 119 2.64 20.54 -3.37
N GLU A 120 3.93 20.73 -3.64
CA GLU A 120 4.58 20.42 -4.92
C GLU A 120 5.36 19.10 -4.79
N PRO A 121 5.00 18.02 -5.54
CA PRO A 121 5.74 16.77 -5.49
C PRO A 121 7.08 16.85 -6.23
N ILE A 122 8.14 16.39 -5.56
CA ILE A 122 9.47 16.13 -6.13
C ILE A 122 9.58 14.63 -6.33
N TYR A 123 9.74 14.16 -7.56
CA TYR A 123 9.83 12.73 -7.84
C TYR A 123 11.28 12.26 -7.86
N VAL A 124 11.55 11.15 -7.15
CA VAL A 124 12.85 10.48 -7.11
C VAL A 124 12.69 9.09 -7.72
N PRO A 125 13.43 8.76 -8.81
CA PRO A 125 13.29 7.47 -9.48
C PRO A 125 13.75 6.29 -8.63
N LEU A 126 12.97 5.21 -8.67
CA LEU A 126 13.38 3.86 -8.29
C LEU A 126 13.63 3.08 -9.59
N VAL A 127 14.86 2.63 -9.81
CA VAL A 127 15.31 2.07 -11.08
C VAL A 127 15.04 0.56 -11.16
N PRO A 128 14.22 0.08 -12.11
CA PRO A 128 14.03 -1.35 -12.35
C PRO A 128 15.34 -2.06 -12.77
N PRO A 129 15.49 -3.37 -12.55
CA PRO A 129 14.47 -4.28 -11.97
C PRO A 129 14.46 -4.31 -10.43
N GLU A 130 15.51 -3.84 -9.75
CA GLU A 130 15.67 -3.87 -8.28
C GLU A 130 14.90 -2.74 -7.59
N TYR A 131 14.52 -1.71 -8.34
CA TYR A 131 13.87 -0.51 -7.79
C TYR A 131 14.70 0.17 -6.70
N SER A 132 16.01 0.24 -6.89
CA SER A 132 16.92 1.03 -6.06
C SER A 132 16.86 2.52 -6.43
N PHE A 133 17.16 3.38 -5.47
CA PHE A 133 17.35 4.81 -5.72
C PHE A 133 18.84 5.18 -5.76
N ASP A 134 19.15 6.25 -6.47
CA ASP A 134 20.46 6.89 -6.43
C ASP A 134 20.49 7.87 -5.24
N ALA A 135 21.49 7.71 -4.35
CA ALA A 135 21.61 8.53 -3.14
C ALA A 135 21.87 10.02 -3.45
N ASP A 136 22.63 10.31 -4.51
CA ASP A 136 22.93 11.70 -4.90
C ASP A 136 21.67 12.38 -5.48
N VAL A 137 20.86 11.64 -6.24
CA VAL A 137 19.57 12.13 -6.76
C VAL A 137 18.59 12.37 -5.60
N LEU A 138 18.56 11.48 -4.61
CA LEU A 138 17.74 11.64 -3.42
C LEU A 138 18.20 12.86 -2.61
N GLU A 139 19.50 13.01 -2.36
CA GLU A 139 20.01 14.19 -1.64
C GLU A 139 19.74 15.49 -2.41
N ALA A 140 19.83 15.48 -3.74
CA ALA A 140 19.47 16.66 -4.55
C ALA A 140 18.00 17.06 -4.38
N ALA A 141 17.10 16.08 -4.17
CA ALA A 141 15.71 16.35 -3.82
C ALA A 141 15.59 16.96 -2.41
N PHE A 142 16.30 16.45 -1.43
CA PHE A 142 16.33 17.01 -0.06
C PHE A 142 16.92 18.43 0.02
N ARG A 143 17.88 18.76 -0.83
CA ARG A 143 18.42 20.14 -0.93
C ARG A 143 17.39 21.18 -1.35
N GLN A 144 16.24 20.75 -1.85
CA GLN A 144 15.12 21.65 -2.13
C GLN A 144 14.25 21.92 -0.89
N HIS A 145 14.68 21.47 0.30
CA HIS A 145 14.01 21.61 1.59
C HIS A 145 12.55 21.11 1.59
N PRO A 146 12.33 19.84 1.23
CA PRO A 146 10.98 19.27 1.25
C PRO A 146 10.44 19.23 2.68
N LYS A 147 9.16 19.52 2.84
CA LYS A 147 8.49 19.42 4.15
C LYS A 147 8.26 17.98 4.58
N ALA A 148 7.98 17.11 3.61
CA ALA A 148 7.77 15.70 3.86
C ALA A 148 8.36 14.82 2.74
N LEU A 149 8.58 13.54 3.06
CA LEU A 149 8.84 12.46 2.12
C LEU A 149 7.79 11.37 2.35
N ILE A 150 7.21 10.83 1.28
CA ILE A 150 6.32 9.67 1.33
C ILE A 150 7.10 8.40 1.05
N LEU A 151 7.03 7.43 1.96
CA LEU A 151 7.71 6.14 1.89
C LEU A 151 6.71 4.99 1.97
N CYS A 152 6.47 4.30 0.85
CA CYS A 152 5.66 3.08 0.82
C CYS A 152 6.55 1.85 0.99
N ASN A 153 6.41 1.15 2.12
CA ASN A 153 7.23 -0.02 2.43
C ASN A 153 6.41 -1.11 3.14
N PRO A 154 6.26 -2.30 2.52
CA PRO A 154 6.57 -2.68 1.13
C PRO A 154 5.83 -1.87 0.07
N SER A 155 6.46 -1.68 -1.08
CA SER A 155 6.01 -0.75 -2.10
C SER A 155 4.89 -1.29 -3.00
N ASN A 156 3.92 -0.46 -3.28
CA ASN A 156 3.00 -0.56 -4.41
C ASN A 156 3.42 0.52 -5.44
N PRO A 157 3.79 0.17 -6.69
CA PRO A 157 3.39 -1.03 -7.44
C PRO A 157 4.44 -2.15 -7.52
N CYS A 158 5.69 -1.91 -7.14
CA CYS A 158 6.79 -2.79 -7.55
C CYS A 158 7.14 -3.91 -6.55
N GLY A 159 6.55 -3.91 -5.36
CA GLY A 159 6.84 -4.91 -4.34
C GLY A 159 8.24 -4.80 -3.71
N LYS A 160 8.94 -3.66 -3.88
CA LYS A 160 10.21 -3.42 -3.19
C LYS A 160 10.02 -3.40 -1.68
N VAL A 161 10.96 -4.01 -0.97
CA VAL A 161 11.17 -3.82 0.47
C VAL A 161 12.49 -3.08 0.66
N PHE A 162 12.42 -1.90 1.26
CA PHE A 162 13.63 -1.11 1.51
C PHE A 162 14.48 -1.79 2.57
N THR A 163 15.79 -1.90 2.31
CA THR A 163 16.74 -2.43 3.28
C THR A 163 16.96 -1.44 4.42
N ARG A 164 17.52 -1.94 5.54
CA ARG A 164 17.87 -1.08 6.67
C ARG A 164 18.86 0.01 6.30
N GLU A 165 19.81 -0.32 5.41
CA GLU A 165 20.82 0.60 4.89
C GLU A 165 20.20 1.70 4.04
N GLU A 166 19.29 1.34 3.12
CA GLU A 166 18.55 2.32 2.33
C GLU A 166 17.69 3.23 3.21
N LEU A 167 17.00 2.66 4.20
CA LEU A 167 16.21 3.44 5.16
C LEU A 167 17.08 4.35 6.02
N GLN A 168 18.32 3.94 6.37
CA GLN A 168 19.24 4.77 7.13
C GLN A 168 19.70 5.99 6.29
N ILE A 169 19.95 5.83 4.99
CA ILE A 169 20.27 6.96 4.10
C ILE A 169 19.12 7.97 4.11
N ILE A 170 17.86 7.48 3.99
CA ILE A 170 16.68 8.34 4.05
C ILE A 170 16.58 9.04 5.41
N ALA A 171 16.83 8.33 6.49
CA ALA A 171 16.77 8.87 7.85
C ALA A 171 17.80 9.97 8.09
N ASP A 172 19.05 9.76 7.66
CA ASP A 172 20.13 10.74 7.79
C ASP A 172 19.79 12.04 7.02
N LEU A 173 19.24 11.89 5.81
CA LEU A 173 18.79 13.04 5.01
C LEU A 173 17.58 13.72 5.63
N ALA A 174 16.61 12.96 6.13
CA ALA A 174 15.42 13.52 6.79
C ALA A 174 15.79 14.29 8.07
N GLU A 175 16.79 13.83 8.82
CA GLU A 175 17.31 14.56 9.97
C GLU A 175 18.07 15.83 9.56
N LYS A 176 18.98 15.71 8.57
CA LYS A 176 19.81 16.81 8.06
C LYS A 176 18.97 17.97 7.53
N TYR A 177 17.86 17.68 6.85
CA TYR A 177 17.01 18.69 6.19
C TYR A 177 15.70 18.99 6.92
N ASP A 178 15.54 18.45 8.15
CA ASP A 178 14.34 18.61 9.00
C ASP A 178 13.03 18.27 8.29
N THR A 179 13.01 17.12 7.62
CA THR A 179 11.89 16.62 6.81
C THR A 179 11.10 15.57 7.60
N TYR A 180 9.77 15.65 7.56
CA TYR A 180 8.90 14.57 8.04
C TYR A 180 8.92 13.38 7.07
N VAL A 181 8.76 12.17 7.60
CA VAL A 181 8.59 10.96 6.77
C VAL A 181 7.21 10.37 7.02
N ILE A 182 6.37 10.40 6.01
CA ILE A 182 5.04 9.79 6.04
C ILE A 182 5.17 8.38 5.43
N THR A 183 5.00 7.34 6.26
CA THR A 183 5.13 5.98 5.80
C THR A 183 3.75 5.38 5.49
N ASP A 184 3.63 4.67 4.36
CA ASP A 184 2.49 3.79 4.07
C ASP A 184 2.94 2.35 4.30
N GLU A 185 2.46 1.75 5.40
CA GLU A 185 2.89 0.43 5.89
C GLU A 185 1.79 -0.63 5.78
N VAL A 186 0.82 -0.44 4.88
CA VAL A 186 -0.34 -1.36 4.74
C VAL A 186 0.05 -2.80 4.37
N TYR A 187 1.25 -3.02 3.86
CA TYR A 187 1.79 -4.34 3.50
C TYR A 187 2.81 -4.86 4.51
N GLU A 188 2.92 -4.28 5.71
CA GLU A 188 3.92 -4.58 6.75
C GLU A 188 4.08 -6.10 7.06
N HIS A 189 3.03 -6.90 6.86
CA HIS A 189 3.01 -8.33 7.11
C HIS A 189 3.02 -9.21 5.85
N ILE A 190 3.08 -8.63 4.66
CA ILE A 190 3.12 -9.36 3.38
C ILE A 190 4.52 -9.23 2.80
N LEU A 191 5.39 -10.13 3.22
CA LEU A 191 6.82 -10.13 2.92
C LEU A 191 7.27 -11.53 2.49
N TYR A 192 8.33 -11.58 1.71
CA TYR A 192 8.89 -12.81 1.19
C TYR A 192 10.34 -12.96 1.64
N ALA A 193 10.64 -14.10 2.29
CA ALA A 193 11.99 -14.38 2.77
C ALA A 193 13.03 -14.24 1.65
N PRO A 194 14.24 -13.69 1.93
CA PRO A 194 14.76 -13.35 3.26
C PRO A 194 14.38 -11.95 3.76
N ASN A 195 13.55 -11.19 3.02
CA ASN A 195 13.22 -9.80 3.33
C ASN A 195 12.41 -9.69 4.63
N ARG A 196 12.63 -8.61 5.36
CA ARG A 196 11.93 -8.27 6.60
C ARG A 196 11.50 -6.82 6.57
N HIS A 197 10.34 -6.53 7.17
CA HIS A 197 9.90 -5.15 7.35
C HIS A 197 10.75 -4.45 8.42
N VAL A 198 11.19 -3.24 8.10
CA VAL A 198 11.81 -2.34 9.06
C VAL A 198 10.90 -1.12 9.18
N TYR A 199 10.33 -0.92 10.37
CA TYR A 199 9.54 0.26 10.65
C TYR A 199 10.46 1.48 10.71
N PHE A 200 10.22 2.46 9.86
CA PHE A 200 11.07 3.64 9.75
C PHE A 200 11.19 4.41 11.06
N SER A 201 10.11 4.46 11.84
CA SER A 201 10.06 5.10 13.15
C SER A 201 10.99 4.48 14.21
N THR A 202 11.47 3.23 13.97
CA THR A 202 12.41 2.54 14.88
C THR A 202 13.87 2.90 14.63
N LEU A 203 14.18 3.61 13.55
CA LEU A 203 15.53 4.09 13.29
C LEU A 203 15.90 5.21 14.27
N PRO A 204 17.20 5.36 14.62
CA PRO A 204 17.63 6.40 15.53
C PRO A 204 17.13 7.79 15.12
N GLY A 205 16.52 8.53 16.04
CA GLY A 205 16.00 9.88 15.81
C GLY A 205 14.71 9.98 15.00
N MET A 206 14.23 8.87 14.39
CA MET A 206 13.11 8.94 13.44
C MET A 206 11.74 8.94 14.09
N ARG A 207 11.55 8.41 15.31
CA ARG A 207 10.25 8.42 15.99
C ARG A 207 9.59 9.82 16.03
N LYS A 208 10.39 10.86 16.28
CA LYS A 208 9.90 12.25 16.41
C LYS A 208 9.46 12.90 15.10
N ARG A 209 9.81 12.33 13.94
CA ARG A 209 9.52 12.88 12.60
C ARG A 209 8.80 11.92 11.66
N THR A 210 8.45 10.71 12.14
CA THR A 210 7.74 9.73 11.34
C THR A 210 6.24 9.78 11.62
N ILE A 211 5.45 9.74 10.56
CA ILE A 211 3.99 9.60 10.59
C ILE A 211 3.67 8.27 9.96
N CYS A 212 3.45 7.23 10.78
CA CYS A 212 3.15 5.88 10.29
C CYS A 212 1.68 5.79 9.92
N CYS A 213 1.37 5.57 8.64
CA CYS A 213 0.04 5.30 8.15
C CYS A 213 -0.09 3.82 7.81
N SER A 214 -1.13 3.17 8.31
CA SER A 214 -1.40 1.76 8.01
C SER A 214 -2.90 1.48 7.97
N SER A 215 -3.27 0.24 7.66
CA SER A 215 -4.67 -0.19 7.68
C SER A 215 -4.81 -1.67 7.94
N LEU A 216 -6.03 -2.07 8.26
CA LEU A 216 -6.40 -3.47 8.44
C LEU A 216 -6.75 -4.16 7.12
N SER A 217 -6.87 -3.38 6.06
CA SER A 217 -7.39 -3.77 4.74
C SER A 217 -6.67 -4.97 4.13
N LYS A 218 -5.33 -5.02 4.25
CA LYS A 218 -4.49 -6.01 3.56
C LYS A 218 -4.19 -7.21 4.46
N THR A 219 -3.87 -6.95 5.71
CA THR A 219 -3.57 -7.97 6.70
C THR A 219 -4.76 -8.90 6.97
N TYR A 220 -5.98 -8.34 7.02
CA TYR A 220 -7.18 -9.10 7.38
C TYR A 220 -8.18 -9.26 6.23
N SER A 221 -7.82 -8.92 4.99
CA SER A 221 -8.68 -9.05 3.80
C SER A 221 -10.01 -8.30 3.89
N ILE A 222 -10.03 -7.14 4.56
CA ILE A 222 -11.22 -6.32 4.80
C ILE A 222 -11.14 -4.95 4.12
N THR A 223 -10.71 -4.92 2.86
CA THR A 223 -10.49 -3.66 2.12
C THR A 223 -11.73 -2.76 2.09
N GLY A 224 -12.93 -3.35 2.07
CA GLY A 224 -14.23 -2.65 2.07
C GLY A 224 -14.63 -2.06 3.41
N TRP A 225 -14.01 -2.46 4.53
CA TRP A 225 -14.37 -1.96 5.86
C TRP A 225 -13.87 -0.56 6.14
N ARG A 226 -12.90 -0.11 5.38
CA ARG A 226 -12.31 1.23 5.51
C ARG A 226 -11.82 1.53 6.92
N LEU A 227 -10.96 0.67 7.46
CA LEU A 227 -10.29 0.86 8.75
C LEU A 227 -8.79 1.03 8.54
N GLY A 228 -8.27 2.14 9.02
CA GLY A 228 -6.86 2.48 9.03
C GLY A 228 -6.50 3.27 10.28
N TYR A 229 -5.25 3.64 10.39
CA TYR A 229 -4.77 4.44 11.52
C TYR A 229 -3.49 5.19 11.18
N VAL A 230 -3.27 6.26 11.93
CA VAL A 230 -2.00 6.99 12.00
C VAL A 230 -1.38 6.76 13.38
N ILE A 231 -0.06 6.54 13.41
CA ILE A 231 0.75 6.58 14.62
C ILE A 231 1.83 7.64 14.43
N ALA A 232 1.84 8.63 15.30
CA ALA A 232 2.80 9.73 15.23
C ALA A 232 2.98 10.37 16.63
N PRO A 233 3.99 11.24 16.83
CA PRO A 233 4.11 12.04 18.06
C PRO A 233 2.85 12.85 18.38
N PRO A 234 2.57 13.12 19.67
CA PRO A 234 1.35 13.80 20.11
C PRO A 234 1.08 15.13 19.41
N GLU A 235 2.10 15.93 19.16
CA GLU A 235 1.97 17.23 18.50
C GLU A 235 1.54 17.10 17.03
N ILE A 236 1.81 15.98 16.38
CA ILE A 236 1.38 15.68 15.01
C ILE A 236 -0.03 15.08 15.05
N THR A 237 -0.29 14.09 15.90
CA THR A 237 -1.61 13.48 16.02
C THR A 237 -2.68 14.49 16.40
N ASP A 238 -2.37 15.50 17.21
CA ASP A 238 -3.32 16.58 17.54
C ASP A 238 -3.74 17.40 16.30
N ARG A 239 -2.86 17.53 15.31
CA ARG A 239 -3.22 18.12 14.02
C ARG A 239 -4.01 17.15 13.16
N VAL A 240 -3.58 15.88 13.10
CA VAL A 240 -4.27 14.82 12.36
C VAL A 240 -5.70 14.65 12.87
N LYS A 241 -5.94 14.67 14.19
CA LYS A 241 -7.29 14.61 14.79
C LYS A 241 -8.20 15.71 14.26
N LYS A 242 -7.71 16.95 14.15
CA LYS A 242 -8.48 18.09 13.62
C LYS A 242 -8.82 17.90 12.14
N VAL A 243 -7.86 17.47 11.33
CA VAL A 243 -8.08 17.20 9.90
C VAL A 243 -9.09 16.07 9.73
N HIS A 244 -8.90 14.95 10.43
CA HIS A 244 -9.78 13.79 10.40
C HIS A 244 -11.23 14.12 10.79
N ASP A 245 -11.41 14.93 11.84
CA ASP A 245 -12.73 15.37 12.30
C ASP A 245 -13.53 16.08 11.19
N PHE A 246 -12.87 16.99 10.44
CA PHE A 246 -13.52 17.69 9.34
C PHE A 246 -13.65 16.88 8.05
N LEU A 247 -12.83 15.85 7.84
CA LEU A 247 -12.92 14.99 6.67
C LEU A 247 -14.05 13.97 6.78
N THR A 248 -14.18 13.30 7.94
CA THR A 248 -15.03 12.10 8.07
C THR A 248 -15.77 12.00 9.41
N VAL A 249 -15.49 12.84 10.38
CA VAL A 249 -15.98 12.75 11.78
C VAL A 249 -15.44 11.52 12.52
N GLY A 250 -15.37 10.37 11.90
CA GLY A 250 -14.85 9.14 12.48
C GLY A 250 -15.06 7.90 11.61
N ALA A 251 -14.28 6.87 11.86
CA ALA A 251 -14.49 5.58 11.24
C ALA A 251 -15.67 4.83 11.88
N ALA A 252 -16.29 3.90 11.14
CA ALA A 252 -17.48 3.18 11.57
C ALA A 252 -17.25 2.41 12.88
N ALA A 253 -17.96 2.81 13.95
CA ALA A 253 -17.80 2.26 15.30
C ALA A 253 -18.02 0.73 15.37
N PRO A 254 -19.06 0.13 14.76
CA PRO A 254 -19.24 -1.32 14.79
C PRO A 254 -18.08 -2.09 14.15
N LEU A 255 -17.52 -1.55 13.05
CA LEU A 255 -16.40 -2.18 12.35
C LEU A 255 -15.09 -2.08 13.15
N GLN A 256 -14.86 -0.96 13.86
CA GLN A 256 -13.73 -0.83 14.77
C GLN A 256 -13.79 -1.91 15.83
N GLU A 257 -14.94 -2.06 16.52
CA GLU A 257 -15.12 -3.04 17.59
C GLU A 257 -14.95 -4.48 17.09
N ALA A 258 -15.50 -4.81 15.93
CA ALA A 258 -15.33 -6.13 15.32
C ALA A 258 -13.87 -6.44 14.97
N ALA A 259 -13.15 -5.45 14.48
CA ALA A 259 -11.77 -5.61 14.03
C ALA A 259 -10.74 -5.76 15.17
N VAL A 260 -11.10 -5.41 16.41
CA VAL A 260 -10.25 -5.60 17.60
C VAL A 260 -9.79 -7.05 17.73
N VAL A 261 -10.63 -8.02 17.35
CA VAL A 261 -10.27 -9.45 17.37
C VAL A 261 -9.05 -9.73 16.49
N GLY A 262 -9.04 -9.20 15.26
CA GLY A 262 -7.91 -9.37 14.34
C GLY A 262 -6.62 -8.73 14.87
N LEU A 263 -6.71 -7.55 15.48
CA LEU A 263 -5.56 -6.87 16.07
C LEU A 263 -4.92 -7.65 17.23
N LYS A 264 -5.65 -8.57 17.83
CA LYS A 264 -5.19 -9.45 18.93
C LYS A 264 -4.68 -10.81 18.45
N PHE A 265 -4.63 -11.07 17.16
CA PHE A 265 -4.05 -12.32 16.66
C PHE A 265 -2.57 -12.43 17.02
N GLY A 266 -2.12 -13.65 17.34
CA GLY A 266 -0.72 -13.96 17.63
C GLY A 266 0.13 -14.14 16.38
N ASP A 267 1.41 -14.42 16.59
CA ASP A 267 2.42 -14.60 15.54
C ASP A 267 2.06 -15.72 14.54
N ASP A 268 1.31 -16.72 14.98
CA ASP A 268 0.83 -17.81 14.13
C ASP A 268 -0.04 -17.31 12.96
N TYR A 269 -0.86 -16.28 13.20
CA TYR A 269 -1.65 -15.67 12.14
C TYR A 269 -0.76 -14.98 11.11
N TYR A 270 0.20 -14.20 11.54
CA TYR A 270 1.10 -13.45 10.64
C TYR A 270 2.01 -14.40 9.87
N LYS A 271 2.45 -15.48 10.51
CA LYS A 271 3.19 -16.55 9.82
C LYS A 271 2.32 -17.25 8.75
N TRP A 272 1.10 -17.62 9.10
CA TRP A 272 0.14 -18.19 8.14
C TRP A 272 -0.12 -17.24 6.96
N LEU A 273 -0.29 -15.95 7.23
CA LEU A 273 -0.51 -14.94 6.20
C LEU A 273 0.70 -14.86 5.25
N GLN A 274 1.91 -14.84 5.80
CA GLN A 274 3.14 -14.80 5.02
C GLN A 274 3.30 -16.08 4.17
N ASP A 275 3.05 -17.26 4.74
CA ASP A 275 3.12 -18.54 4.03
C ASP A 275 2.10 -18.56 2.88
N LYS A 276 0.87 -18.11 3.12
CA LYS A 276 -0.20 -18.02 2.13
C LYS A 276 0.20 -17.12 0.94
N TYR A 277 0.69 -15.92 1.21
CA TYR A 277 1.11 -15.00 0.14
C TYR A 277 2.39 -15.47 -0.56
N THR A 278 3.28 -16.15 0.14
CA THR A 278 4.47 -16.78 -0.47
C THR A 278 4.07 -17.87 -1.47
N HIS A 279 3.08 -18.69 -1.13
CA HIS A 279 2.51 -19.67 -2.04
C HIS A 279 1.90 -19.03 -3.29
N MET A 280 1.03 -18.02 -3.12
CA MET A 280 0.39 -17.31 -4.24
C MET A 280 1.41 -16.65 -5.16
N ARG A 281 2.41 -15.97 -4.58
CA ARG A 281 3.52 -15.36 -5.32
C ARG A 281 4.25 -16.43 -6.15
N LYS A 282 4.66 -17.52 -5.51
CA LYS A 282 5.39 -18.61 -6.18
C LYS A 282 4.57 -19.18 -7.34
N LEU A 283 3.31 -19.54 -7.10
CA LEU A 283 2.41 -20.09 -8.12
C LEU A 283 2.33 -19.15 -9.33
N PHE A 284 2.14 -17.86 -9.09
CA PHE A 284 1.92 -16.90 -10.15
C PHE A 284 3.21 -16.59 -10.92
N LEU A 285 4.34 -16.36 -10.24
CA LEU A 285 5.63 -16.06 -10.88
C LEU A 285 6.17 -17.27 -11.64
N ASP A 286 6.14 -18.48 -11.08
CA ASP A 286 6.51 -19.72 -11.79
C ASP A 286 5.64 -19.91 -13.06
N GLY A 287 4.39 -19.46 -13.02
CA GLY A 287 3.49 -19.47 -14.17
C GLY A 287 3.92 -18.48 -15.25
N LEU A 288 4.27 -17.24 -14.88
CA LEU A 288 4.78 -16.23 -15.81
C LEU A 288 6.11 -16.67 -16.44
N ASP A 289 7.01 -17.27 -15.66
CA ASP A 289 8.28 -17.81 -16.12
C ASP A 289 8.07 -18.91 -17.19
N ARG A 290 7.14 -19.85 -16.94
CA ARG A 290 6.81 -20.91 -17.92
C ARG A 290 6.26 -20.35 -19.24
N ILE A 291 5.56 -19.24 -19.19
CA ILE A 291 5.01 -18.53 -20.37
C ILE A 291 6.11 -17.70 -21.04
N GLY A 292 7.22 -17.45 -20.37
CA GLY A 292 8.32 -16.61 -20.84
C GLY A 292 8.02 -15.12 -20.79
N ILE A 293 7.18 -14.68 -19.87
CA ILE A 293 6.86 -13.27 -19.66
C ILE A 293 7.86 -12.68 -18.65
N GLN A 294 8.55 -11.63 -19.04
CA GLN A 294 9.53 -10.96 -18.18
C GLN A 294 8.83 -10.16 -17.08
N HIS A 295 9.32 -10.27 -15.84
CA HIS A 295 8.76 -9.58 -14.69
C HIS A 295 9.81 -9.34 -13.60
N ASN A 296 9.52 -8.42 -12.66
CA ASN A 296 10.34 -8.29 -11.47
C ASN A 296 10.01 -9.38 -10.44
N VAL A 297 10.85 -9.52 -9.43
CA VAL A 297 10.63 -10.43 -8.31
C VAL A 297 10.25 -9.59 -7.09
N PRO A 298 8.95 -9.45 -6.76
CA PRO A 298 8.52 -8.65 -5.61
C PRO A 298 9.04 -9.24 -4.30
N GLN A 299 9.54 -8.38 -3.43
CA GLN A 299 10.08 -8.69 -2.11
C GLN A 299 9.03 -8.62 -1.01
N GLY A 300 7.95 -7.87 -1.26
CA GLY A 300 6.78 -7.72 -0.39
C GLY A 300 5.56 -7.25 -1.17
N ALA A 301 4.47 -6.94 -0.48
CA ALA A 301 3.15 -6.68 -1.06
C ALA A 301 2.66 -7.85 -1.92
N TYR A 302 1.74 -7.63 -2.83
CA TYR A 302 1.23 -8.70 -3.70
C TYR A 302 1.10 -8.25 -5.17
N TYR A 303 2.01 -7.39 -5.59
CA TYR A 303 2.07 -6.86 -6.96
C TYR A 303 3.32 -7.35 -7.68
N VAL A 304 3.19 -7.47 -8.99
CA VAL A 304 4.30 -7.74 -9.90
C VAL A 304 4.24 -6.79 -11.07
N MET A 305 5.38 -6.23 -11.43
CA MET A 305 5.58 -5.42 -12.64
C MET A 305 6.04 -6.32 -13.77
N VAL A 306 5.27 -6.34 -14.82
CA VAL A 306 5.49 -7.19 -16.01
C VAL A 306 6.00 -6.33 -17.15
N ASP A 307 7.11 -6.73 -17.76
CA ASP A 307 7.65 -6.10 -18.94
C ASP A 307 6.87 -6.57 -20.20
N VAL A 308 6.27 -5.63 -20.87
CA VAL A 308 5.43 -5.88 -22.07
C VAL A 308 6.01 -5.28 -23.34
N SER A 309 7.28 -4.87 -23.31
CA SER A 309 7.96 -4.23 -24.45
C SER A 309 8.01 -5.13 -25.69
N GLU A 310 8.01 -6.46 -25.51
CA GLU A 310 7.99 -7.42 -26.62
C GLU A 310 6.75 -7.30 -27.52
N PHE A 311 5.64 -6.76 -27.02
CA PHE A 311 4.39 -6.66 -27.77
C PHE A 311 4.30 -5.40 -28.66
N GLY A 312 5.24 -4.46 -28.54
CA GLY A 312 5.41 -3.33 -29.45
C GLY A 312 4.35 -2.23 -29.36
N TYR A 313 3.48 -2.24 -28.34
CA TYR A 313 2.45 -1.20 -28.18
C TYR A 313 3.06 0.16 -27.80
N GLU A 314 2.65 1.22 -28.50
CA GLU A 314 3.02 2.59 -28.18
C GLU A 314 2.38 3.07 -26.86
N SER A 315 1.30 2.42 -26.40
CA SER A 315 0.56 2.74 -25.18
C SER A 315 0.29 1.49 -24.37
N ASP A 316 0.82 1.46 -23.14
CA ASP A 316 0.54 0.40 -22.17
C ASP A 316 -0.93 0.35 -21.76
N LEU A 317 -1.66 1.48 -21.82
CA LEU A 317 -3.12 1.52 -21.62
C LEU A 317 -3.83 0.74 -22.73
N ARG A 318 -3.48 0.98 -24.01
CA ARG A 318 -4.04 0.24 -25.14
C ARG A 318 -3.74 -1.26 -25.04
N LEU A 319 -2.54 -1.60 -24.61
CA LEU A 319 -2.17 -2.99 -24.35
C LEU A 319 -3.03 -3.59 -23.23
N CYS A 320 -3.25 -2.88 -22.11
CA CYS A 320 -4.09 -3.38 -21.02
C CYS A 320 -5.56 -3.55 -21.45
N GLU A 321 -6.09 -2.68 -22.30
CA GLU A 321 -7.43 -2.80 -22.87
C GLU A 321 -7.53 -4.05 -23.77
N ALA A 322 -6.58 -4.22 -24.70
CA ALA A 322 -6.49 -5.39 -25.57
C ALA A 322 -6.27 -6.69 -24.79
N LEU A 323 -5.48 -6.66 -23.73
CA LEU A 323 -5.25 -7.81 -22.85
C LEU A 323 -6.56 -8.27 -22.17
N ALA A 324 -7.38 -7.33 -21.70
CA ALA A 324 -8.67 -7.65 -21.12
C ALA A 324 -9.66 -8.20 -22.14
N GLU A 325 -9.71 -7.60 -23.35
CA GLU A 325 -10.65 -7.95 -24.42
C GLU A 325 -10.30 -9.27 -25.11
N HIS A 326 -9.06 -9.47 -25.50
CA HIS A 326 -8.65 -10.58 -26.38
C HIS A 326 -8.01 -11.75 -25.64
N VAL A 327 -7.34 -11.48 -24.51
CA VAL A 327 -6.68 -12.51 -23.70
C VAL A 327 -7.54 -12.86 -22.47
N GLY A 328 -8.33 -11.90 -21.98
CA GLY A 328 -9.24 -12.10 -20.86
C GLY A 328 -8.54 -11.95 -19.50
N VAL A 329 -7.49 -11.12 -19.40
CA VAL A 329 -6.80 -10.79 -18.14
C VAL A 329 -6.73 -9.28 -17.96
N GLY A 330 -7.19 -8.80 -16.81
CA GLY A 330 -7.17 -7.38 -16.48
C GLY A 330 -5.87 -6.97 -15.78
N ALA A 331 -5.25 -5.91 -16.27
CA ALA A 331 -4.01 -5.33 -15.73
C ALA A 331 -4.15 -3.83 -15.51
N VAL A 332 -3.16 -3.20 -14.87
CA VAL A 332 -3.08 -1.73 -14.78
C VAL A 332 -1.87 -1.26 -15.58
N PRO A 333 -2.01 -0.26 -16.47
CA PRO A 333 -0.89 0.33 -17.19
C PRO A 333 0.15 0.89 -16.24
N GLY A 334 1.41 0.57 -16.45
CA GLY A 334 2.53 1.02 -15.61
C GLY A 334 2.69 2.53 -15.63
N SER A 335 2.42 3.18 -16.77
CA SER A 335 2.43 4.65 -16.89
C SER A 335 1.60 5.38 -15.84
N SER A 336 0.62 4.69 -15.21
CA SER A 336 -0.14 5.23 -14.08
C SER A 336 0.66 5.38 -12.79
N PHE A 337 1.80 4.72 -12.69
CA PHE A 337 2.60 4.67 -11.46
C PHE A 337 3.92 5.41 -11.59
N PHE A 338 4.39 5.66 -12.82
CA PHE A 338 5.63 6.37 -13.08
C PHE A 338 5.38 7.84 -13.39
N ARG A 339 6.25 8.70 -12.89
CA ARG A 339 6.27 10.10 -13.30
C ARG A 339 6.93 10.27 -14.67
N GLU A 340 7.96 9.50 -14.92
CA GLU A 340 8.68 9.47 -16.19
C GLU A 340 7.81 8.83 -17.27
N PRO A 341 7.77 9.37 -18.50
CA PRO A 341 7.05 8.74 -19.59
C PRO A 341 7.58 7.31 -19.85
N GLN A 342 6.70 6.33 -19.76
CA GLN A 342 7.03 4.95 -20.10
C GLN A 342 5.78 4.19 -20.52
N ASN A 343 5.96 3.14 -21.35
CA ASN A 343 4.91 2.24 -21.82
C ASN A 343 5.37 0.77 -21.74
N ARG A 344 6.47 0.52 -21.06
CA ARG A 344 7.16 -0.77 -21.00
C ARG A 344 6.54 -1.74 -20.02
N TYR A 345 5.90 -1.23 -18.95
CA TYR A 345 5.44 -2.06 -17.84
C TYR A 345 3.94 -2.02 -17.68
N ILE A 346 3.38 -3.14 -17.23
CA ILE A 346 2.03 -3.23 -16.63
C ILE A 346 2.14 -3.81 -15.23
N ARG A 347 1.17 -3.51 -14.36
CA ARG A 347 1.08 -4.11 -13.03
C ARG A 347 -0.02 -5.16 -12.99
N LEU A 348 0.32 -6.34 -12.49
CA LEU A 348 -0.62 -7.39 -12.08
C LEU A 348 -0.56 -7.55 -10.55
N HIS A 349 -1.59 -8.17 -9.95
CA HIS A 349 -1.54 -8.61 -8.57
C HIS A 349 -1.90 -10.08 -8.45
N PHE A 350 -1.37 -10.73 -7.41
CA PHE A 350 -1.55 -12.16 -7.17
C PHE A 350 -2.26 -12.50 -5.85
N ALA A 351 -2.93 -11.52 -5.21
CA ALA A 351 -3.77 -11.76 -4.03
C ALA A 351 -5.09 -12.43 -4.43
N LYS A 352 -5.01 -13.67 -4.95
CA LYS A 352 -6.14 -14.43 -5.48
C LYS A 352 -6.02 -15.89 -5.07
N GLN A 353 -7.16 -16.59 -5.03
CA GLN A 353 -7.20 -18.03 -4.86
C GLN A 353 -6.47 -18.74 -6.01
N ASP A 354 -5.94 -19.93 -5.76
CA ASP A 354 -5.19 -20.72 -6.75
C ASP A 354 -5.99 -20.94 -8.03
N ALA A 355 -7.30 -21.18 -7.93
CA ALA A 355 -8.18 -21.34 -9.08
C ALA A 355 -8.20 -20.09 -9.98
N THR A 356 -8.24 -18.90 -9.38
CA THR A 356 -8.25 -17.63 -10.11
C THR A 356 -6.90 -17.36 -10.75
N LEU A 357 -5.79 -17.63 -10.04
CA LEU A 357 -4.43 -17.47 -10.58
C LEU A 357 -4.18 -18.43 -11.73
N ASN A 358 -4.56 -19.71 -11.58
CA ASN A 358 -4.42 -20.71 -12.65
C ASN A 358 -5.24 -20.33 -13.89
N ALA A 359 -6.49 -19.85 -13.71
CA ALA A 359 -7.31 -19.39 -14.83
C ALA A 359 -6.68 -18.19 -15.56
N ALA A 360 -6.06 -17.26 -14.83
CA ALA A 360 -5.32 -16.15 -15.45
C ALA A 360 -4.09 -16.65 -16.22
N LEU A 361 -3.30 -17.55 -15.62
CA LEU A 361 -2.10 -18.11 -16.28
C LEU A 361 -2.45 -18.93 -17.52
N GLU A 362 -3.53 -19.71 -17.50
CA GLU A 362 -4.04 -20.46 -18.66
C GLU A 362 -4.39 -19.51 -19.82
N ARG A 363 -5.07 -18.38 -19.51
CA ARG A 363 -5.37 -17.37 -20.52
C ARG A 363 -4.11 -16.69 -21.09
N LEU A 364 -3.14 -16.40 -20.21
CA LEU A 364 -1.86 -15.78 -20.58
C LEU A 364 -0.97 -16.69 -21.43
N GLN A 365 -1.10 -18.03 -21.40
CA GLN A 365 -0.33 -18.94 -22.25
C GLN A 365 -0.42 -18.60 -23.72
N ASP A 366 -1.56 -18.13 -24.17
CA ASP A 366 -1.81 -17.77 -25.57
C ASP A 366 -1.66 -16.27 -25.85
N ILE A 367 -1.08 -15.49 -24.95
CA ILE A 367 -0.98 -14.02 -25.08
C ILE A 367 -0.41 -13.59 -26.43
N ARG A 368 0.69 -14.23 -26.88
CA ARG A 368 1.37 -13.91 -28.15
C ARG A 368 0.55 -14.25 -29.41
N LYS A 369 -0.47 -15.10 -29.25
CA LYS A 369 -1.38 -15.48 -30.35
C LYS A 369 -2.64 -14.63 -30.36
N LYS A 370 -3.17 -14.31 -29.19
CA LYS A 370 -4.46 -13.64 -29.01
C LYS A 370 -4.36 -12.12 -29.00
N LEU A 371 -3.22 -11.59 -28.53
CA LEU A 371 -3.04 -10.15 -28.49
C LEU A 371 -2.90 -9.62 -29.94
N PRO A 372 -3.73 -8.65 -30.37
CA PRO A 372 -3.58 -8.02 -31.68
C PRO A 372 -2.17 -7.44 -31.84
N LYS A 373 -1.68 -7.40 -33.07
CA LYS A 373 -0.44 -6.67 -33.36
C LYS A 373 -0.64 -5.18 -33.07
N ALA A 374 0.40 -4.55 -32.55
CA ALA A 374 0.43 -3.13 -32.19
C ALA A 374 0.24 -2.22 -33.42
#